data_985136aed6ef505e62c5e22389268344
#
_entry.id   985136aed6ef505e62c5e22389268344
#
_cell.length_a   1.000
_cell.length_b   1.000
_cell.length_c   1.000
_cell.angle_alpha   90.00
_cell.angle_beta   90.00
_cell.angle_gamma   90.00
#
_symmetry.space_group_name_H-M   'P 1'
#
loop_
_entity.id
_entity.type
_entity.pdbx_description
1 polymer ?
#
loop_
_entity_poly.entity_id
_entity_poly.type
_entity_poly.pdbx_seq_one_letter_code
_entity_poly.pdbx_strand_id
1 'polypeptide(L)'
;MSTAQREIWIDWMRVVACFLVIMTHSCEPFYLGGEGSLILTKADALWVSVLNVIPRACVALFVVASSYLQFPLHYPTGEFFRRRAARILLPFLVWTVVYALVWGEPVQNFKDVLLNFNYAAGHLWFVYMLVGVYLIMPLLSPWAEKVGKKELLVYLGIWLFTTIIPFIRQWAGGPAPVMYGPSGIPNPAKYPLWGEASWNTYGVFYYLSGFVGYLLLGLYFRKFVGRLSWGKTLAWAVPLFLAGFAICNIGFLTRVWADSKGVFPIEGPVGLAALWEGPWLNDTLGVTLMAIAWILLFRKIERGGKFYEHVLLPVSKASYGIYLCHLLLLSVISGWIRSALGLGADGVLGIWTTPVQIFAIALLSFCGTALFCVLVQKVPKVGKWVVG
;
A
#
# COMPACT_ATOMS: atom_id res chain seq x y z
N MET A 1 11.08 -8.55 33.15
CA MET A 1 10.53 -7.86 31.95
C MET A 1 9.31 -8.65 31.51
N SER A 2 8.11 -8.09 31.67
CA SER A 2 6.87 -8.71 31.21
C SER A 2 7.02 -8.99 29.71
N THR A 3 6.88 -10.23 29.27
CA THR A 3 6.72 -10.60 27.87
C THR A 3 5.44 -9.95 27.39
N ALA A 4 5.57 -8.81 26.71
CA ALA A 4 4.44 -8.14 26.10
C ALA A 4 3.69 -9.18 25.26
N GLN A 5 2.45 -9.45 25.61
CA GLN A 5 1.63 -10.46 24.94
C GLN A 5 1.56 -10.07 23.46
N ARG A 6 1.99 -10.97 22.58
CA ARG A 6 2.04 -10.73 21.14
C ARG A 6 0.64 -10.49 20.60
N GLU A 7 0.48 -9.43 19.83
CA GLU A 7 -0.79 -9.03 19.21
C GLU A 7 -1.05 -9.89 17.95
N ILE A 8 -1.76 -11.01 18.11
CA ILE A 8 -2.05 -12.01 17.08
C ILE A 8 -2.71 -11.38 15.85
N TRP A 9 -3.66 -10.48 16.07
CA TRP A 9 -4.36 -9.80 14.98
C TRP A 9 -3.45 -8.97 14.09
N ILE A 10 -2.35 -8.41 14.63
CA ILE A 10 -1.36 -7.66 13.83
C ILE A 10 -0.57 -8.60 12.94
N ASP A 11 -0.24 -9.81 13.41
CA ASP A 11 0.43 -10.79 12.56
C ASP A 11 -0.45 -11.23 11.39
N TRP A 12 -1.74 -11.47 11.64
CA TRP A 12 -2.72 -11.73 10.58
C TRP A 12 -2.81 -10.56 9.59
N MET A 13 -2.95 -9.34 10.11
CA MET A 13 -3.02 -8.13 9.30
C MET A 13 -1.80 -7.96 8.41
N ARG A 14 -0.59 -8.22 8.92
CA ARG A 14 0.65 -8.15 8.12
C ARG A 14 0.70 -9.18 7.01
N VAL A 15 0.33 -10.42 7.29
CA VAL A 15 0.32 -11.49 6.28
C VAL A 15 -0.69 -11.19 5.18
N VAL A 16 -1.89 -10.79 5.56
CA VAL A 16 -2.91 -10.38 4.58
C VAL A 16 -2.47 -9.13 3.82
N ALA A 17 -1.88 -8.14 4.47
CA ALA A 17 -1.35 -6.95 3.79
C ALA A 17 -0.26 -7.30 2.77
N CYS A 18 0.62 -8.27 3.04
CA CYS A 18 1.58 -8.78 2.05
C CYS A 18 0.88 -9.39 0.83
N PHE A 19 -0.15 -10.23 1.06
CA PHE A 19 -0.94 -10.79 -0.04
C PHE A 19 -1.63 -9.68 -0.85
N LEU A 20 -2.21 -8.68 -0.18
CA LEU A 20 -2.87 -7.56 -0.82
C LEU A 20 -1.89 -6.71 -1.67
N VAL A 21 -0.66 -6.47 -1.20
CA VAL A 21 0.38 -5.79 -2.02
C VAL A 21 0.65 -6.58 -3.31
N ILE A 22 0.85 -7.89 -3.20
CA ILE A 22 1.11 -8.74 -4.36
C ILE A 22 -0.11 -8.76 -5.29
N MET A 23 -1.33 -8.80 -4.75
CA MET A 23 -2.56 -8.73 -5.53
C MET A 23 -2.70 -7.40 -6.29
N THR A 24 -2.31 -6.26 -5.68
CA THR A 24 -2.26 -4.96 -6.37
C THR A 24 -1.38 -5.03 -7.61
N HIS A 25 -0.15 -5.50 -7.45
CA HIS A 25 0.80 -5.62 -8.56
C HIS A 25 0.42 -6.72 -9.57
N SER A 26 -0.36 -7.72 -9.15
CA SER A 26 -0.92 -8.72 -10.07
C SER A 26 -2.00 -8.15 -11.00
N CYS A 27 -2.62 -7.05 -10.64
CA CYS A 27 -3.59 -6.34 -11.49
C CYS A 27 -2.91 -5.44 -12.53
N GLU A 28 -1.69 -4.95 -12.28
CA GLU A 28 -0.99 -3.98 -13.14
C GLU A 28 -0.88 -4.43 -14.61
N PRO A 29 -0.55 -5.68 -14.94
CA PRO A 29 -0.46 -6.12 -16.34
C PRO A 29 -1.76 -6.02 -17.14
N PHE A 30 -2.88 -5.72 -16.51
CA PHE A 30 -4.21 -5.62 -17.15
C PHE A 30 -4.69 -4.18 -17.37
N TYR A 31 -3.87 -3.19 -16.96
CA TYR A 31 -4.08 -1.77 -17.26
C TYR A 31 -2.77 -0.99 -17.46
N LEU A 32 -1.63 -1.61 -17.12
CA LEU A 32 -0.27 -1.17 -17.43
C LEU A 32 0.32 -2.21 -18.40
N GLY A 33 0.11 -2.07 -19.69
CA GLY A 33 0.55 -3.03 -20.70
C GLY A 33 1.57 -2.45 -21.67
N GLY A 34 2.58 -3.26 -22.06
CA GLY A 34 3.60 -2.83 -23.01
C GLY A 34 4.37 -1.59 -22.55
N GLU A 35 4.48 -0.59 -23.40
CA GLU A 35 5.16 0.69 -23.13
C GLU A 35 4.22 1.79 -22.59
N GLY A 36 2.99 1.44 -22.25
CA GLY A 36 1.99 2.42 -21.86
C GLY A 36 0.86 1.83 -21.02
N SER A 37 -0.27 2.54 -21.03
CA SER A 37 -1.53 2.09 -20.43
C SER A 37 -2.33 1.30 -21.44
N LEU A 38 -2.84 0.12 -21.06
CA LEU A 38 -3.61 -0.75 -21.93
C LEU A 38 -4.73 -1.45 -21.17
N ILE A 39 -5.98 -1.19 -21.55
CA ILE A 39 -7.14 -1.99 -21.12
C ILE A 39 -7.79 -2.56 -22.39
N LEU A 40 -7.78 -3.89 -22.54
CA LEU A 40 -8.19 -4.57 -23.76
C LEU A 40 -9.71 -4.53 -23.96
N THR A 41 -10.47 -4.80 -22.90
CA THR A 41 -11.92 -4.91 -22.99
C THR A 41 -12.65 -4.20 -21.84
N LYS A 42 -13.95 -3.95 -22.02
CA LYS A 42 -14.82 -3.47 -20.95
C LYS A 42 -14.83 -4.41 -19.73
N ALA A 43 -14.77 -5.72 -19.98
CA ALA A 43 -14.75 -6.74 -18.92
C ALA A 43 -13.47 -6.62 -18.10
N ASP A 44 -12.31 -6.38 -18.73
CA ASP A 44 -11.04 -6.18 -18.05
C ASP A 44 -11.07 -4.92 -17.16
N ALA A 45 -11.63 -3.82 -17.65
CA ALA A 45 -11.81 -2.60 -16.85
C ALA A 45 -12.64 -2.87 -15.60
N LEU A 46 -13.75 -3.61 -15.71
CA LEU A 46 -14.60 -3.98 -14.58
C LEU A 46 -13.89 -4.90 -13.59
N TRP A 47 -13.19 -5.94 -14.07
CA TRP A 47 -12.45 -6.83 -13.18
C TRP A 47 -11.30 -6.13 -12.46
N VAL A 48 -10.52 -5.31 -13.17
CA VAL A 48 -9.45 -4.49 -12.57
C VAL A 48 -10.04 -3.55 -11.52
N SER A 49 -11.16 -2.89 -11.81
CA SER A 49 -11.79 -1.96 -10.86
C SER A 49 -12.22 -2.61 -9.55
N VAL A 50 -12.62 -3.88 -9.57
CA VAL A 50 -13.00 -4.63 -8.36
C VAL A 50 -11.77 -5.20 -7.66
N LEU A 51 -10.93 -5.92 -8.40
CA LEU A 51 -9.84 -6.72 -7.82
C LEU A 51 -8.65 -5.86 -7.37
N ASN A 52 -8.45 -4.68 -7.96
CA ASN A 52 -7.39 -3.76 -7.56
C ASN A 52 -7.82 -2.80 -6.44
N VAL A 53 -9.10 -2.49 -6.32
CA VAL A 53 -9.59 -1.60 -5.24
C VAL A 53 -9.49 -2.26 -3.87
N ILE A 54 -9.87 -3.53 -3.75
CA ILE A 54 -9.87 -4.27 -2.46
C ILE A 54 -8.49 -4.22 -1.77
N PRO A 55 -7.37 -4.47 -2.47
CA PRO A 55 -6.05 -4.50 -1.85
C PRO A 55 -5.43 -3.13 -1.54
N ARG A 56 -5.96 -2.01 -2.05
CA ARG A 56 -5.33 -0.68 -1.90
C ARG A 56 -5.10 -0.22 -0.46
N ALA A 57 -5.81 -0.79 0.51
CA ALA A 57 -5.58 -0.52 1.93
C ALA A 57 -4.25 -1.09 2.49
N CYS A 58 -3.54 -1.95 1.75
CA CYS A 58 -2.37 -2.69 2.24
C CYS A 58 -1.28 -1.81 2.86
N VAL A 59 -0.92 -0.70 2.22
CA VAL A 59 0.10 0.24 2.71
C VAL A 59 -0.33 0.88 4.03
N ALA A 60 -1.58 1.34 4.12
CA ALA A 60 -2.15 1.90 5.33
C ALA A 60 -2.09 0.89 6.51
N LEU A 61 -2.39 -0.39 6.25
CA LEU A 61 -2.33 -1.45 7.25
C LEU A 61 -0.91 -1.65 7.80
N PHE A 62 0.13 -1.57 6.97
CA PHE A 62 1.53 -1.64 7.43
C PHE A 62 1.92 -0.45 8.30
N VAL A 63 1.51 0.77 7.94
CA VAL A 63 1.79 1.98 8.73
C VAL A 63 1.08 1.89 10.09
N VAL A 64 -0.20 1.52 10.11
CA VAL A 64 -0.98 1.33 11.34
C VAL A 64 -0.38 0.24 12.22
N ALA A 65 0.05 -0.90 11.65
CA ALA A 65 0.73 -1.95 12.40
C ALA A 65 2.02 -1.44 13.06
N SER A 66 2.81 -0.67 12.32
CA SER A 66 4.04 -0.06 12.84
C SER A 66 3.75 0.95 13.94
N SER A 67 2.74 1.79 13.77
CA SER A 67 2.29 2.73 14.79
C SER A 67 1.81 2.03 16.04
N TYR A 68 0.86 1.11 15.91
CA TYR A 68 0.26 0.40 17.03
C TYR A 68 1.30 -0.28 17.92
N LEU A 69 2.33 -0.87 17.33
CA LEU A 69 3.37 -1.61 18.07
C LEU A 69 4.45 -0.72 18.68
N GLN A 70 4.71 0.47 18.11
CA GLN A 70 5.94 1.21 18.41
C GLN A 70 5.70 2.65 18.86
N PHE A 71 4.52 3.20 18.65
CA PHE A 71 4.23 4.61 18.90
C PHE A 71 3.25 4.78 20.07
N PRO A 72 3.54 5.61 21.10
CA PRO A 72 4.80 6.34 21.31
C PRO A 72 5.98 5.42 21.62
N LEU A 73 7.21 5.94 21.47
CA LEU A 73 8.44 5.16 21.68
C LEU A 73 8.64 4.84 23.16
N HIS A 74 9.10 3.62 23.44
CA HIS A 74 9.39 3.14 24.80
C HIS A 74 10.90 3.06 25.11
N TYR A 75 11.77 3.54 24.21
CA TYR A 75 13.22 3.53 24.35
C TYR A 75 13.84 4.75 23.65
N PRO A 76 15.11 5.08 23.99
CA PRO A 76 15.77 6.26 23.46
C PRO A 76 15.80 6.31 21.92
N THR A 77 15.72 7.51 21.37
CA THR A 77 15.70 7.77 19.93
C THR A 77 16.87 7.11 19.18
N GLY A 78 18.08 7.18 19.73
CA GLY A 78 19.26 6.56 19.10
C GLY A 78 19.14 5.02 19.00
N GLU A 79 18.61 4.38 20.03
CA GLU A 79 18.36 2.93 20.00
C GLU A 79 17.24 2.58 18.99
N PHE A 80 16.21 3.40 18.90
CA PHE A 80 15.16 3.25 17.90
C PHE A 80 15.74 3.26 16.49
N PHE A 81 16.51 4.29 16.13
CA PHE A 81 17.09 4.40 14.80
C PHE A 81 18.09 3.28 14.49
N ARG A 82 18.94 2.90 15.44
CA ARG A 82 19.85 1.76 15.25
C ARG A 82 19.11 0.46 14.93
N ARG A 83 18.01 0.18 15.64
CA ARG A 83 17.17 -1.01 15.40
C ARG A 83 16.46 -0.95 14.04
N ARG A 84 16.00 0.25 13.61
CA ARG A 84 15.34 0.42 12.32
C ARG A 84 16.33 0.35 11.17
N ALA A 85 17.48 0.99 11.29
CA ALA A 85 18.53 0.90 10.28
C ALA A 85 18.92 -0.56 10.01
N ALA A 86 19.18 -1.35 11.05
CA ALA A 86 19.55 -2.75 10.88
C ALA A 86 18.45 -3.63 10.27
N ARG A 87 17.16 -3.34 10.56
CA ARG A 87 16.05 -4.19 10.11
C ARG A 87 15.41 -3.74 8.79
N ILE A 88 15.53 -2.47 8.45
CA ILE A 88 14.85 -1.87 7.31
C ILE A 88 15.86 -1.47 6.23
N LEU A 89 16.86 -0.62 6.58
CA LEU A 89 17.76 -0.07 5.56
C LEU A 89 18.69 -1.14 4.99
N LEU A 90 19.18 -2.06 5.81
CA LEU A 90 20.13 -3.06 5.33
C LEU A 90 19.52 -4.01 4.29
N PRO A 91 18.37 -4.67 4.53
CA PRO A 91 17.71 -5.47 3.49
C PRO A 91 17.26 -4.62 2.28
N PHE A 92 16.81 -3.39 2.51
CA PHE A 92 16.47 -2.47 1.44
C PHE A 92 17.65 -2.22 0.48
N LEU A 93 18.86 -1.95 0.99
CA LEU A 93 20.06 -1.76 0.17
C LEU A 93 20.42 -3.03 -0.60
N VAL A 94 20.33 -4.20 0.05
CA VAL A 94 20.58 -5.49 -0.62
C VAL A 94 19.63 -5.67 -1.81
N TRP A 95 18.33 -5.46 -1.61
CA TRP A 95 17.35 -5.62 -2.68
C TRP A 95 17.45 -4.54 -3.75
N THR A 96 17.84 -3.33 -3.41
CA THR A 96 18.16 -2.29 -4.39
C THR A 96 19.25 -2.75 -5.35
N VAL A 97 20.32 -3.34 -4.83
CA VAL A 97 21.40 -3.89 -5.65
C VAL A 97 20.91 -5.08 -6.49
N VAL A 98 20.11 -5.99 -5.91
CA VAL A 98 19.55 -7.13 -6.65
C VAL A 98 18.71 -6.65 -7.83
N TYR A 99 17.81 -5.69 -7.64
CA TYR A 99 16.99 -5.14 -8.72
C TYR A 99 17.83 -4.42 -9.78
N ALA A 100 18.86 -3.68 -9.37
CA ALA A 100 19.77 -3.01 -10.30
C ALA A 100 20.55 -4.01 -11.19
N LEU A 101 20.83 -5.22 -10.66
CA LEU A 101 21.48 -6.30 -11.42
C LEU A 101 20.55 -7.05 -12.36
N VAL A 102 19.28 -7.23 -11.95
CA VAL A 102 18.34 -8.11 -12.64
C VAL A 102 17.50 -7.37 -13.68
N TRP A 103 17.15 -6.09 -13.42
CA TRP A 103 16.26 -5.32 -14.28
C TRP A 103 16.95 -4.19 -15.03
N GLY A 104 16.68 -4.13 -16.35
CA GLY A 104 17.18 -3.09 -17.24
C GLY A 104 18.68 -3.17 -17.53
N GLU A 105 19.31 -2.01 -17.66
CA GLU A 105 20.74 -1.87 -17.96
C GLU A 105 21.56 -1.75 -16.66
N PRO A 106 22.24 -2.81 -16.20
CA PRO A 106 22.89 -2.84 -14.89
C PRO A 106 23.86 -1.67 -14.65
N VAL A 107 24.66 -1.30 -15.65
CA VAL A 107 25.63 -0.20 -15.53
C VAL A 107 24.93 1.14 -15.30
N GLN A 108 23.84 1.42 -16.04
CA GLN A 108 23.06 2.63 -15.86
C GLN A 108 22.31 2.61 -14.54
N ASN A 109 21.72 1.47 -14.17
CA ASN A 109 21.04 1.30 -12.89
C ASN A 109 21.95 1.59 -11.70
N PHE A 110 23.22 1.17 -11.73
CA PHE A 110 24.19 1.47 -10.68
C PHE A 110 24.57 2.94 -10.61
N LYS A 111 24.64 3.64 -11.74
CA LYS A 111 24.85 5.11 -11.74
C LYS A 111 23.69 5.82 -11.07
N ASP A 112 22.46 5.42 -11.41
CA ASP A 112 21.25 6.08 -10.91
C ASP A 112 20.96 5.74 -9.44
N VAL A 113 21.39 4.59 -8.94
CA VAL A 113 21.30 4.20 -7.52
C VAL A 113 21.97 5.20 -6.58
N LEU A 114 23.02 5.92 -7.03
CA LEU A 114 23.66 6.97 -6.22
C LEU A 114 22.70 8.14 -5.92
N LEU A 115 21.73 8.38 -6.79
CA LEU A 115 20.77 9.48 -6.66
C LEU A 115 19.39 8.98 -6.21
N ASN A 116 19.01 7.76 -6.61
CA ASN A 116 17.71 7.19 -6.32
C ASN A 116 17.81 5.67 -6.12
N PHE A 117 17.88 5.22 -4.87
CA PHE A 117 18.03 3.80 -4.52
C PHE A 117 16.88 2.90 -5.03
N ASN A 118 15.70 3.43 -5.36
CA ASN A 118 14.62 2.64 -5.92
C ASN A 118 14.50 2.74 -7.44
N TYR A 119 15.48 3.29 -8.13
CA TYR A 119 15.42 3.53 -9.58
C TYR A 119 15.00 2.30 -10.39
N ALA A 120 15.64 1.16 -10.13
CA ALA A 120 15.32 -0.10 -10.82
C ALA A 120 14.05 -0.80 -10.32
N ALA A 121 13.41 -0.34 -9.24
CA ALA A 121 12.27 -1.00 -8.62
C ALA A 121 11.35 0.00 -7.91
N GLY A 122 10.44 0.61 -8.67
CA GLY A 122 9.56 1.68 -8.20
C GLY A 122 8.72 1.33 -6.96
N HIS A 123 8.34 0.06 -6.76
CA HIS A 123 7.60 -0.37 -5.58
C HIS A 123 8.34 -0.11 -4.26
N LEU A 124 9.67 0.02 -4.27
CA LEU A 124 10.48 0.33 -3.09
C LEU A 124 10.23 1.73 -2.51
N TRP A 125 9.44 2.58 -3.17
CA TRP A 125 9.02 3.89 -2.67
C TRP A 125 8.46 3.84 -1.24
N PHE A 126 7.79 2.74 -0.88
CA PHE A 126 7.23 2.54 0.46
C PHE A 126 8.30 2.60 1.56
N VAL A 127 9.53 2.14 1.30
CA VAL A 127 10.61 2.20 2.29
C VAL A 127 10.99 3.64 2.60
N TYR A 128 11.06 4.51 1.58
CA TYR A 128 11.33 5.94 1.79
C TYR A 128 10.22 6.59 2.63
N MET A 129 8.96 6.32 2.29
CA MET A 129 7.82 6.79 3.07
C MET A 129 7.89 6.28 4.52
N LEU A 130 8.17 5.00 4.72
CA LEU A 130 8.28 4.39 6.04
C LEU A 130 9.42 4.99 6.87
N VAL A 131 10.56 5.28 6.24
CA VAL A 131 11.68 5.99 6.88
C VAL A 131 11.22 7.39 7.30
N GLY A 132 10.51 8.13 6.44
CA GLY A 132 9.93 9.42 6.79
C GLY A 132 9.01 9.35 8.02
N VAL A 133 8.14 8.35 8.09
CA VAL A 133 7.29 8.10 9.27
C VAL A 133 8.13 7.81 10.51
N TYR A 134 9.20 7.03 10.39
CA TYR A 134 10.10 6.75 11.52
C TYR A 134 10.90 7.96 11.98
N LEU A 135 11.24 8.88 11.10
CA LEU A 135 11.93 10.14 11.47
C LEU A 135 11.03 11.04 12.33
N ILE A 136 9.73 11.06 12.05
CA ILE A 136 8.79 11.91 12.82
C ILE A 136 8.32 11.27 14.14
N MET A 137 8.36 9.93 14.26
CA MET A 137 7.89 9.22 15.46
C MET A 137 8.52 9.70 16.77
N PRO A 138 9.87 9.87 16.88
CA PRO A 138 10.49 10.36 18.12
C PRO A 138 10.04 11.77 18.47
N LEU A 139 9.86 12.64 17.48
CA LEU A 139 9.44 14.03 17.68
C LEU A 139 8.01 14.11 18.25
N LEU A 140 7.12 13.26 17.78
CA LEU A 140 5.73 13.22 18.21
C LEU A 140 5.51 12.39 19.47
N SER A 141 6.45 11.53 19.88
CA SER A 141 6.26 10.61 21.01
C SER A 141 5.94 11.29 22.34
N PRO A 142 6.59 12.39 22.75
CA PRO A 142 6.26 13.07 24.02
C PRO A 142 4.82 13.62 24.06
N TRP A 143 4.33 14.09 22.92
CA TRP A 143 2.93 14.51 22.77
C TRP A 143 1.99 13.30 22.77
N ALA A 144 2.32 12.25 22.00
CA ALA A 144 1.51 11.04 21.87
C ALA A 144 1.32 10.29 23.19
N GLU A 145 2.27 10.38 24.13
CA GLU A 145 2.14 9.82 25.48
C GLU A 145 1.03 10.54 26.27
N LYS A 146 0.95 11.85 26.15
CA LYS A 146 0.07 12.72 26.97
C LYS A 146 -1.27 13.00 26.30
N VAL A 147 -1.37 12.90 24.96
CA VAL A 147 -2.56 13.29 24.20
C VAL A 147 -3.82 12.60 24.69
N GLY A 148 -4.86 13.40 24.90
CA GLY A 148 -6.20 12.96 25.27
C GLY A 148 -7.03 12.53 24.05
N LYS A 149 -8.12 11.78 24.31
CA LYS A 149 -8.99 11.25 23.24
C LYS A 149 -9.58 12.36 22.36
N LYS A 150 -10.08 13.45 22.99
CA LYS A 150 -10.72 14.56 22.27
C LYS A 150 -9.74 15.27 21.34
N GLU A 151 -8.55 15.58 21.85
CA GLU A 151 -7.50 16.23 21.09
C GLU A 151 -7.05 15.38 19.91
N LEU A 152 -6.79 14.08 20.13
CA LEU A 152 -6.40 13.17 19.05
C LEU A 152 -7.50 13.04 17.99
N LEU A 153 -8.78 13.07 18.37
CA LEU A 153 -9.90 13.06 17.42
C LEU A 153 -9.96 14.34 16.57
N VAL A 154 -9.57 15.49 17.10
CA VAL A 154 -9.47 16.74 16.32
C VAL A 154 -8.42 16.57 15.21
N TYR A 155 -7.21 16.11 15.54
CA TYR A 155 -6.16 15.89 14.54
C TYR A 155 -6.54 14.80 13.52
N LEU A 156 -7.17 13.71 13.96
CA LEU A 156 -7.70 12.70 13.05
C LEU A 156 -8.81 13.25 12.15
N GLY A 157 -9.65 14.14 12.64
CA GLY A 157 -10.69 14.83 11.85
C GLY A 157 -10.09 15.73 10.78
N ILE A 158 -9.07 16.52 11.14
CA ILE A 158 -8.32 17.36 10.18
C ILE A 158 -7.65 16.46 9.12
N TRP A 159 -6.95 15.42 9.54
CA TRP A 159 -6.35 14.47 8.61
C TRP A 159 -7.38 13.81 7.69
N LEU A 160 -8.50 13.35 8.24
CA LEU A 160 -9.56 12.75 7.43
C LEU A 160 -10.09 13.73 6.39
N PHE A 161 -10.21 15.03 6.76
CA PHE A 161 -10.56 16.07 5.80
C PHE A 161 -9.51 16.19 4.68
N THR A 162 -8.21 16.07 4.98
CA THR A 162 -7.17 16.12 3.94
C THR A 162 -7.33 15.01 2.90
N THR A 163 -7.88 13.85 3.27
CA THR A 163 -8.12 12.74 2.33
C THR A 163 -9.22 13.04 1.31
N ILE A 164 -10.02 14.07 1.53
CA ILE A 164 -11.08 14.55 0.63
C ILE A 164 -10.55 15.64 -0.31
N ILE A 165 -9.50 16.37 0.08
CA ILE A 165 -8.96 17.50 -0.69
C ILE A 165 -8.67 17.14 -2.16
N PRO A 166 -8.09 15.99 -2.52
CA PRO A 166 -7.87 15.63 -3.92
C PRO A 166 -9.15 15.64 -4.77
N PHE A 167 -10.28 15.23 -4.20
CA PHE A 167 -11.58 15.25 -4.88
C PHE A 167 -12.17 16.66 -4.96
N ILE A 168 -12.02 17.47 -3.90
CA ILE A 168 -12.44 18.88 -3.90
C ILE A 168 -11.66 19.65 -4.96
N ARG A 169 -10.33 19.44 -5.07
CA ARG A 169 -9.49 20.08 -6.09
C ARG A 169 -9.96 19.73 -7.49
N GLN A 170 -10.24 18.46 -7.75
CA GLN A 170 -10.75 18.03 -9.04
C GLN A 170 -12.12 18.67 -9.35
N TRP A 171 -13.02 18.72 -8.37
CA TRP A 171 -14.30 19.39 -8.52
C TRP A 171 -14.17 20.90 -8.75
N ALA A 172 -13.19 21.55 -8.11
CA ALA A 172 -12.90 22.99 -8.31
C ALA A 172 -12.13 23.30 -9.61
N GLY A 173 -11.98 22.33 -10.51
CA GLY A 173 -11.29 22.49 -11.81
C GLY A 173 -9.77 22.39 -11.73
N GLY A 174 -9.23 21.87 -10.64
CA GLY A 174 -7.84 21.48 -10.53
C GLY A 174 -7.56 20.16 -11.27
N PRO A 175 -6.27 19.83 -11.51
CA PRO A 175 -5.90 18.56 -12.10
C PRO A 175 -6.31 17.40 -11.18
N ALA A 176 -6.67 16.27 -11.79
CA ALA A 176 -6.90 15.04 -11.03
C ALA A 176 -5.62 14.66 -10.27
N PRO A 177 -5.75 14.10 -9.04
CA PRO A 177 -4.59 13.58 -8.34
C PRO A 177 -3.95 12.46 -9.17
N VAL A 178 -2.63 12.52 -9.35
CA VAL A 178 -1.85 11.53 -10.11
C VAL A 178 -0.82 10.89 -9.20
N MET A 179 -0.66 9.58 -9.31
CA MET A 179 0.33 8.84 -8.53
C MET A 179 1.76 9.07 -9.06
N TYR A 180 1.90 9.13 -10.37
CA TYR A 180 3.16 9.39 -11.07
C TYR A 180 2.88 10.30 -12.27
N GLY A 181 3.27 11.54 -12.19
CA GLY A 181 3.19 12.47 -13.33
C GLY A 181 4.55 12.67 -13.98
N PRO A 182 4.63 12.83 -15.31
CA PRO A 182 5.91 13.06 -16.00
C PRO A 182 6.63 14.33 -15.57
N SER A 183 5.99 15.25 -14.88
CA SER A 183 6.59 16.48 -14.38
C SER A 183 6.58 16.63 -12.86
N GLY A 184 5.89 15.74 -12.13
CA GLY A 184 5.78 15.86 -10.67
C GLY A 184 5.18 17.16 -10.14
N ILE A 185 4.91 18.12 -11.02
CA ILE A 185 4.38 19.44 -10.69
C ILE A 185 2.90 19.44 -11.07
N PRO A 186 1.98 19.40 -10.10
CA PRO A 186 0.57 19.62 -10.40
C PRO A 186 0.42 20.99 -11.00
N ASN A 187 -0.27 21.11 -12.15
CA ASN A 187 -0.71 22.42 -12.62
C ASN A 187 -1.51 23.07 -11.50
N PRO A 188 -1.27 24.36 -11.19
CA PRO A 188 -2.03 25.04 -10.16
C PRO A 188 -3.52 24.94 -10.50
N ALA A 189 -4.34 24.67 -9.50
CA ALA A 189 -5.78 24.75 -9.65
C ALA A 189 -6.15 26.16 -10.14
N LYS A 190 -7.21 26.27 -10.91
CA LYS A 190 -7.74 27.58 -11.36
C LYS A 190 -7.94 28.52 -10.17
N TYR A 191 -8.28 27.97 -9.03
CA TYR A 191 -8.39 28.66 -7.75
C TYR A 191 -7.57 27.89 -6.71
N PRO A 192 -6.44 28.46 -6.17
CA PRO A 192 -5.67 27.83 -5.11
C PRO A 192 -6.53 27.69 -3.84
N LEU A 193 -6.74 26.45 -3.41
CA LEU A 193 -7.54 26.15 -2.23
C LEU A 193 -6.68 26.27 -0.97
N TRP A 194 -7.12 27.13 -0.03
CA TRP A 194 -6.48 27.25 1.30
C TRP A 194 -4.97 27.47 1.27
N GLY A 195 -4.47 28.26 0.32
CA GLY A 195 -3.03 28.50 0.17
C GLY A 195 -2.28 27.41 -0.58
N GLU A 196 -2.97 26.67 -1.46
CA GLU A 196 -2.33 25.73 -2.38
C GLU A 196 -1.24 26.41 -3.21
N ALA A 197 -0.12 25.74 -3.38
CA ALA A 197 1.00 26.15 -4.22
C ALA A 197 1.53 24.95 -5.00
N SER A 198 2.38 25.18 -6.00
CA SER A 198 2.98 24.12 -6.82
C SER A 198 3.73 23.06 -5.99
N TRP A 199 4.33 23.46 -4.90
CA TRP A 199 5.04 22.57 -3.96
C TRP A 199 4.14 21.99 -2.85
N ASN A 200 2.90 22.45 -2.72
CA ASN A 200 1.98 22.09 -1.64
C ASN A 200 0.53 22.05 -2.13
N THR A 201 0.04 20.89 -2.41
CA THR A 201 -1.32 20.66 -2.93
C THR A 201 -2.39 20.59 -1.83
N TYR A 202 -1.99 20.61 -0.55
CA TYR A 202 -2.87 20.54 0.61
C TYR A 202 -3.03 21.88 1.32
N GLY A 203 -2.38 22.96 0.83
CA GLY A 203 -2.44 24.29 1.43
C GLY A 203 -2.07 24.27 2.92
N VAL A 204 -2.86 24.92 3.76
CA VAL A 204 -2.66 24.99 5.24
C VAL A 204 -2.67 23.62 5.93
N PHE A 205 -3.19 22.57 5.29
CA PHE A 205 -3.30 21.23 5.88
C PHE A 205 -2.11 20.32 5.56
N TYR A 206 -1.10 20.80 4.84
CA TYR A 206 0.04 20.02 4.34
C TYR A 206 0.69 19.12 5.40
N TYR A 207 1.01 19.68 6.57
CA TYR A 207 1.71 18.95 7.62
C TYR A 207 0.88 17.88 8.33
N LEU A 208 -0.42 17.86 8.13
CA LEU A 208 -1.35 16.85 8.68
C LEU A 208 -1.89 15.91 7.60
N SER A 209 -1.43 16.04 6.36
CA SER A 209 -1.83 15.17 5.26
C SER A 209 -1.00 13.88 5.18
N GLY A 210 -1.42 12.94 4.35
CA GLY A 210 -0.67 11.75 4.03
C GLY A 210 -0.54 10.74 5.18
N PHE A 211 0.60 10.08 5.26
CA PHE A 211 0.80 8.91 6.14
C PHE A 211 0.91 9.20 7.63
N VAL A 212 1.13 10.46 8.02
CA VAL A 212 1.10 10.88 9.45
C VAL A 212 -0.26 10.56 10.07
N GLY A 213 -1.34 10.70 9.32
CA GLY A 213 -2.66 10.35 9.81
C GLY A 213 -2.82 8.87 10.15
N TYR A 214 -2.23 7.96 9.39
CA TYR A 214 -2.22 6.53 9.74
C TYR A 214 -1.37 6.24 10.98
N LEU A 215 -0.31 7.02 11.22
CA LEU A 215 0.44 6.96 12.48
C LEU A 215 -0.46 7.34 13.67
N LEU A 216 -1.23 8.43 13.55
CA LEU A 216 -2.19 8.88 14.56
C LEU A 216 -3.36 7.91 14.73
N LEU A 217 -3.83 7.31 13.63
CA LEU A 217 -4.89 6.30 13.65
C LEU A 217 -4.46 5.05 14.42
N GLY A 218 -3.23 4.56 14.22
CA GLY A 218 -2.67 3.45 14.98
C GLY A 218 -2.60 3.75 16.48
N LEU A 219 -2.18 4.97 16.84
CA LEU A 219 -2.17 5.45 18.22
C LEU A 219 -3.59 5.47 18.82
N TYR A 220 -4.58 5.95 18.05
CA TYR A 220 -5.97 6.00 18.49
C TYR A 220 -6.52 4.62 18.79
N PHE A 221 -6.29 3.65 17.89
CA PHE A 221 -6.70 2.27 18.10
C PHE A 221 -6.03 1.63 19.32
N ARG A 222 -4.76 1.97 19.57
CA ARG A 222 -4.02 1.46 20.73
C ARG A 222 -4.53 2.03 22.05
N LYS A 223 -4.75 3.35 22.13
CA LYS A 223 -5.06 4.03 23.39
C LYS A 223 -6.56 4.06 23.73
N PHE A 224 -7.44 4.17 22.72
CA PHE A 224 -8.82 4.59 22.96
C PHE A 224 -9.89 3.65 22.39
N VAL A 225 -9.51 2.69 21.56
CA VAL A 225 -10.47 1.73 21.01
C VAL A 225 -10.34 0.39 21.75
N GLY A 226 -11.28 0.11 22.62
CA GLY A 226 -11.40 -1.18 23.29
C GLY A 226 -11.90 -2.30 22.36
N ARG A 227 -12.18 -3.47 22.94
CA ARG A 227 -12.79 -4.59 22.21
C ARG A 227 -14.25 -4.30 21.93
N LEU A 228 -14.62 -4.34 20.67
CA LEU A 228 -16.01 -4.21 20.23
C LEU A 228 -16.68 -5.58 20.14
N SER A 229 -18.01 -5.65 20.36
CA SER A 229 -18.79 -6.85 20.01
C SER A 229 -18.79 -7.08 18.50
N TRP A 230 -19.06 -8.30 18.03
CA TRP A 230 -19.17 -8.59 16.59
C TRP A 230 -20.22 -7.72 15.91
N GLY A 231 -21.41 -7.53 16.51
CA GLY A 231 -22.44 -6.66 15.95
C GLY A 231 -21.96 -5.22 15.74
N LYS A 232 -21.29 -4.61 16.74
CA LYS A 232 -20.70 -3.26 16.61
C LYS A 232 -19.57 -3.23 15.58
N THR A 233 -18.73 -4.25 15.54
CA THR A 233 -17.63 -4.35 14.57
C THR A 233 -18.18 -4.34 13.14
N LEU A 234 -19.16 -5.20 12.84
CA LEU A 234 -19.75 -5.29 11.51
C LEU A 234 -20.57 -4.04 11.16
N ALA A 235 -21.29 -3.46 12.12
CA ALA A 235 -22.05 -2.22 11.93
C ALA A 235 -21.17 -1.03 11.49
N TRP A 236 -19.90 -1.02 11.86
CA TRP A 236 -18.94 -0.01 11.41
C TRP A 236 -18.11 -0.49 10.20
N ALA A 237 -17.58 -1.69 10.24
CA ALA A 237 -16.65 -2.17 9.22
C ALA A 237 -17.33 -2.33 7.85
N VAL A 238 -18.55 -2.86 7.79
CA VAL A 238 -19.24 -3.10 6.51
C VAL A 238 -19.58 -1.80 5.78
N PRO A 239 -20.25 -0.79 6.40
CA PRO A 239 -20.51 0.47 5.72
C PRO A 239 -19.23 1.23 5.32
N LEU A 240 -18.20 1.24 6.17
CA LEU A 240 -16.93 1.88 5.86
C LEU A 240 -16.25 1.23 4.67
N PHE A 241 -16.23 -0.12 4.63
CA PHE A 241 -15.64 -0.85 3.51
C PHE A 241 -16.41 -0.60 2.21
N LEU A 242 -17.74 -0.71 2.24
CA LEU A 242 -18.56 -0.50 1.05
C LEU A 242 -18.48 0.94 0.53
N ALA A 243 -18.50 1.94 1.42
CA ALA A 243 -18.33 3.33 1.03
C ALA A 243 -16.95 3.58 0.43
N GLY A 244 -15.88 3.11 1.07
CA GLY A 244 -14.52 3.22 0.57
C GLY A 244 -14.33 2.52 -0.77
N PHE A 245 -14.85 1.29 -0.90
CA PHE A 245 -14.85 0.53 -2.15
C PHE A 245 -15.59 1.29 -3.26
N ALA A 246 -16.78 1.80 -3.00
CA ALA A 246 -17.58 2.53 -3.97
C ALA A 246 -16.86 3.81 -4.46
N ILE A 247 -16.26 4.59 -3.55
CA ILE A 247 -15.49 5.79 -3.89
C ILE A 247 -14.35 5.44 -4.85
N CYS A 248 -13.56 4.41 -4.53
CA CYS A 248 -12.42 4.00 -5.34
C CYS A 248 -12.86 3.39 -6.68
N ASN A 249 -13.85 2.47 -6.65
CA ASN A 249 -14.32 1.76 -7.83
C ASN A 249 -14.98 2.71 -8.84
N ILE A 250 -15.95 3.51 -8.39
CA ILE A 250 -16.63 4.50 -9.22
C ILE A 250 -15.63 5.53 -9.74
N GLY A 251 -14.73 6.00 -8.88
CA GLY A 251 -13.71 6.96 -9.25
C GLY A 251 -12.77 6.46 -10.36
N PHE A 252 -12.37 5.19 -10.33
CA PHE A 252 -11.59 4.56 -11.40
C PHE A 252 -12.42 4.42 -12.69
N LEU A 253 -13.59 3.79 -12.60
CA LEU A 253 -14.43 3.53 -13.76
C LEU A 253 -14.85 4.80 -14.49
N THR A 254 -15.20 5.87 -13.77
CA THR A 254 -15.56 7.15 -14.40
C THR A 254 -14.42 7.73 -15.22
N ARG A 255 -13.16 7.60 -14.77
CA ARG A 255 -12.00 8.05 -15.52
C ARG A 255 -11.72 7.18 -16.74
N VAL A 256 -11.73 5.86 -16.57
CA VAL A 256 -11.58 4.92 -17.69
C VAL A 256 -12.67 5.14 -18.74
N TRP A 257 -13.91 5.39 -18.31
CA TRP A 257 -15.02 5.68 -19.24
C TRP A 257 -14.87 7.03 -19.95
N ALA A 258 -14.38 8.06 -19.26
CA ALA A 258 -14.12 9.36 -19.85
C ALA A 258 -13.07 9.28 -20.98
N ASP A 259 -12.02 8.48 -20.77
CA ASP A 259 -10.93 8.31 -21.73
C ASP A 259 -11.33 7.34 -22.88
N SER A 260 -12.02 6.24 -22.56
CA SER A 260 -12.43 5.25 -23.57
C SER A 260 -13.58 5.74 -24.45
N LYS A 261 -14.44 6.62 -23.94
CA LYS A 261 -15.73 6.99 -24.57
C LYS A 261 -16.55 5.76 -24.96
N GLY A 262 -16.37 4.65 -24.20
CA GLY A 262 -17.04 3.38 -24.45
C GLY A 262 -16.39 2.48 -25.50
N VAL A 263 -15.27 2.88 -26.09
CA VAL A 263 -14.53 2.11 -27.10
C VAL A 263 -13.33 1.44 -26.44
N PHE A 264 -13.08 0.17 -26.76
CA PHE A 264 -11.94 -0.63 -26.31
C PHE A 264 -11.27 -1.31 -27.51
N PRO A 265 -9.94 -1.56 -27.45
CA PRO A 265 -9.02 -1.27 -26.37
C PRO A 265 -8.77 0.22 -26.12
N ILE A 266 -8.37 0.58 -24.89
CA ILE A 266 -7.83 1.90 -24.57
C ILE A 266 -6.31 1.76 -24.50
N GLU A 267 -5.61 2.48 -25.35
CA GLU A 267 -4.15 2.54 -25.35
C GLU A 267 -3.68 3.97 -25.12
N GLY A 268 -2.59 4.11 -24.38
CA GLY A 268 -2.04 5.44 -24.12
C GLY A 268 -0.71 5.39 -23.38
N PRO A 269 -0.09 6.56 -23.12
CA PRO A 269 1.14 6.62 -22.34
C PRO A 269 0.91 6.15 -20.89
N VAL A 270 1.97 5.72 -20.21
CA VAL A 270 1.91 5.28 -18.78
C VAL A 270 1.25 6.33 -17.88
N GLY A 271 1.43 7.62 -18.16
CA GLY A 271 0.78 8.71 -17.45
C GLY A 271 -0.76 8.67 -17.47
N LEU A 272 -1.38 8.04 -18.45
CA LEU A 272 -2.83 7.83 -18.49
C LEU A 272 -3.29 6.88 -17.37
N ALA A 273 -2.57 5.78 -17.12
CA ALA A 273 -2.88 4.87 -16.01
C ALA A 273 -2.79 5.59 -14.66
N ALA A 274 -1.82 6.46 -14.48
CA ALA A 274 -1.67 7.27 -13.26
C ALA A 274 -2.90 8.15 -13.00
N LEU A 275 -3.54 8.67 -14.05
CA LEU A 275 -4.79 9.42 -13.93
C LEU A 275 -5.94 8.53 -13.43
N TRP A 276 -6.04 7.30 -13.95
CA TRP A 276 -7.06 6.34 -13.50
C TRP A 276 -6.88 5.94 -12.04
N GLU A 277 -5.63 5.86 -11.57
CA GLU A 277 -5.28 5.48 -10.19
C GLU A 277 -5.55 6.56 -9.14
N GLY A 278 -5.83 7.80 -9.54
CA GLY A 278 -6.04 8.91 -8.61
C GLY A 278 -6.96 8.60 -7.42
N PRO A 279 -8.13 7.93 -7.60
CA PRO A 279 -9.01 7.54 -6.50
C PRO A 279 -8.44 6.47 -5.57
N TRP A 280 -7.37 5.79 -5.99
CA TRP A 280 -6.72 4.68 -5.27
C TRP A 280 -5.46 5.11 -4.51
N LEU A 281 -5.12 6.39 -4.53
CA LEU A 281 -4.00 6.89 -3.75
C LEU A 281 -4.15 6.52 -2.27
N ASN A 282 -3.05 6.13 -1.65
CA ASN A 282 -3.05 5.58 -0.29
C ASN A 282 -3.55 6.56 0.78
N ASP A 283 -3.59 7.84 0.48
CA ASP A 283 -4.02 8.93 1.36
C ASP A 283 -5.38 9.53 0.95
N THR A 284 -6.15 8.83 0.12
CA THR A 284 -7.52 9.24 -0.25
C THR A 284 -8.58 8.66 0.68
N LEU A 285 -9.75 9.31 0.71
CA LEU A 285 -10.86 8.91 1.57
C LEU A 285 -11.25 7.45 1.39
N GLY A 286 -11.39 6.99 0.14
CA GLY A 286 -11.83 5.63 -0.14
C GLY A 286 -10.91 4.57 0.48
N VAL A 287 -9.59 4.71 0.27
CA VAL A 287 -8.57 3.81 0.83
C VAL A 287 -8.54 3.89 2.36
N THR A 288 -8.67 5.11 2.92
CA THR A 288 -8.70 5.32 4.37
C THR A 288 -9.88 4.61 5.04
N LEU A 289 -11.08 4.71 4.46
CA LEU A 289 -12.28 4.05 4.98
C LEU A 289 -12.12 2.52 4.96
N MET A 290 -11.62 1.96 3.86
CA MET A 290 -11.35 0.52 3.76
C MET A 290 -10.28 0.08 4.77
N ALA A 291 -9.22 0.86 4.98
CA ALA A 291 -8.20 0.55 5.97
C ALA A 291 -8.77 0.49 7.39
N ILE A 292 -9.61 1.45 7.78
CA ILE A 292 -10.30 1.43 9.08
C ILE A 292 -11.17 0.18 9.22
N ALA A 293 -11.92 -0.18 8.17
CA ALA A 293 -12.75 -1.38 8.16
C ALA A 293 -11.92 -2.66 8.36
N TRP A 294 -10.81 -2.82 7.64
CA TRP A 294 -9.89 -3.94 7.79
C TRP A 294 -9.32 -4.03 9.21
N ILE A 295 -8.89 -2.91 9.82
CA ILE A 295 -8.36 -2.89 11.18
C ILE A 295 -9.43 -3.36 12.18
N LEU A 296 -10.67 -2.90 12.05
CA LEU A 296 -11.78 -3.31 12.91
C LEU A 296 -12.02 -4.82 12.83
N LEU A 297 -11.98 -5.40 11.63
CA LEU A 297 -12.15 -6.84 11.40
C LEU A 297 -10.98 -7.65 11.96
N PHE A 298 -9.73 -7.26 11.67
CA PHE A 298 -8.56 -7.98 12.19
C PHE A 298 -8.52 -8.00 13.71
N ARG A 299 -8.91 -6.93 14.37
CA ARG A 299 -8.96 -6.85 15.84
C ARG A 299 -9.91 -7.86 16.49
N LYS A 300 -10.71 -8.58 15.70
CA LYS A 300 -11.54 -9.72 16.17
C LYS A 300 -10.76 -11.02 16.27
N ILE A 301 -9.55 -11.08 15.72
CA ILE A 301 -8.70 -12.28 15.76
C ILE A 301 -7.88 -12.25 17.05
N GLU A 302 -8.37 -12.92 18.07
CA GLU A 302 -7.79 -12.88 19.42
C GLU A 302 -6.96 -14.12 19.78
N ARG A 303 -7.20 -15.23 19.08
CA ARG A 303 -6.59 -16.54 19.42
C ARG A 303 -5.78 -17.06 18.24
N GLY A 304 -4.60 -17.57 18.56
CA GLY A 304 -3.78 -18.38 17.66
C GLY A 304 -4.09 -19.87 17.85
N GLY A 305 -3.66 -20.67 16.90
CA GLY A 305 -3.71 -22.13 16.96
C GLY A 305 -2.52 -22.69 16.18
N LYS A 306 -2.47 -23.99 15.95
CA LYS A 306 -1.35 -24.65 15.24
C LYS A 306 -1.03 -23.99 13.89
N PHE A 307 -2.05 -23.61 13.12
CA PHE A 307 -1.85 -22.90 11.84
C PHE A 307 -1.16 -21.54 12.05
N TYR A 308 -1.59 -20.77 13.04
CA TYR A 308 -0.94 -19.51 13.37
C TYR A 308 0.53 -19.71 13.73
N GLU A 309 0.83 -20.65 14.60
CA GLU A 309 2.19 -20.87 15.11
C GLU A 309 3.15 -21.39 14.04
N HIS A 310 2.70 -22.32 13.21
CA HIS A 310 3.57 -23.03 12.25
C HIS A 310 3.61 -22.40 10.85
N VAL A 311 2.57 -21.66 10.46
CA VAL A 311 2.46 -21.08 9.13
C VAL A 311 2.44 -19.55 9.18
N LEU A 312 1.44 -18.98 9.86
CA LEU A 312 1.21 -17.54 9.77
C LEU A 312 2.29 -16.72 10.47
N LEU A 313 2.72 -17.13 11.64
CA LEU A 313 3.73 -16.42 12.42
C LEU A 313 5.11 -16.37 11.73
N PRO A 314 5.64 -17.47 11.15
CA PRO A 314 6.84 -17.39 10.31
C PRO A 314 6.69 -16.42 9.15
N VAL A 315 5.57 -16.46 8.41
CA VAL A 315 5.29 -15.54 7.30
C VAL A 315 5.18 -14.08 7.78
N SER A 316 4.49 -13.83 8.92
CA SER A 316 4.43 -12.49 9.51
C SER A 316 5.81 -11.94 9.87
N LYS A 317 6.70 -12.76 10.39
CA LYS A 317 8.10 -12.36 10.68
C LYS A 317 8.87 -12.03 9.40
N ALA A 318 8.57 -12.71 8.29
CA ALA A 318 9.19 -12.53 6.99
C ALA A 318 8.51 -11.40 6.14
N SER A 319 7.46 -10.77 6.64
CA SER A 319 6.61 -9.86 5.87
C SER A 319 7.36 -8.74 5.15
N TYR A 320 8.41 -8.21 5.77
CA TYR A 320 9.23 -7.17 5.15
C TYR A 320 10.06 -7.70 3.97
N GLY A 321 10.68 -8.87 4.10
CA GLY A 321 11.38 -9.52 3.01
C GLY A 321 10.44 -9.88 1.85
N ILE A 322 9.24 -10.40 2.15
CA ILE A 322 8.20 -10.68 1.15
C ILE A 322 7.89 -9.41 0.35
N TYR A 323 7.68 -8.28 1.06
CA TYR A 323 7.47 -6.99 0.40
C TYR A 323 8.66 -6.61 -0.50
N LEU A 324 9.90 -6.79 -0.06
CA LEU A 324 11.08 -6.38 -0.83
C LEU A 324 11.26 -7.17 -2.13
N CYS A 325 11.03 -8.48 -2.12
CA CYS A 325 11.42 -9.36 -3.24
C CYS A 325 10.27 -9.84 -4.14
N HIS A 326 9.01 -9.56 -3.81
CA HIS A 326 7.86 -10.18 -4.49
C HIS A 326 7.78 -9.90 -5.99
N LEU A 327 8.19 -8.73 -6.46
CA LEU A 327 8.07 -8.39 -7.88
C LEU A 327 8.94 -9.26 -8.79
N LEU A 328 10.08 -9.77 -8.32
CA LEU A 328 10.92 -10.66 -9.11
C LEU A 328 10.17 -11.96 -9.47
N LEU A 329 9.54 -12.57 -8.48
CA LEU A 329 8.79 -13.79 -8.70
C LEU A 329 7.47 -13.52 -9.43
N LEU A 330 6.81 -12.41 -9.10
CA LEU A 330 5.56 -11.99 -9.74
C LEU A 330 5.75 -11.77 -11.24
N SER A 331 6.83 -11.13 -11.68
CA SER A 331 7.08 -10.89 -13.10
C SER A 331 7.20 -12.19 -13.88
N VAL A 332 7.92 -13.19 -13.35
CA VAL A 332 8.08 -14.51 -13.97
C VAL A 332 6.74 -15.24 -14.03
N ILE A 333 6.03 -15.31 -12.91
CA ILE A 333 4.73 -16.01 -12.83
C ILE A 333 3.69 -15.33 -13.71
N SER A 334 3.65 -13.99 -13.75
CA SER A 334 2.74 -13.24 -14.60
C SER A 334 2.96 -13.56 -16.08
N GLY A 335 4.20 -13.55 -16.54
CA GLY A 335 4.55 -13.91 -17.91
C GLY A 335 4.08 -15.32 -18.25
N TRP A 336 4.34 -16.29 -17.38
CA TRP A 336 3.97 -17.69 -17.58
C TRP A 336 2.43 -17.89 -17.61
N ILE A 337 1.71 -17.37 -16.61
CA ILE A 337 0.25 -17.51 -16.53
C ILE A 337 -0.46 -16.84 -17.71
N ARG A 338 -0.01 -15.64 -18.09
CA ARG A 338 -0.60 -14.90 -19.22
C ARG A 338 -0.30 -15.59 -20.57
N SER A 339 0.89 -16.16 -20.73
CA SER A 339 1.22 -16.96 -21.92
C SER A 339 0.34 -18.22 -22.03
N ALA A 340 0.03 -18.87 -20.91
CA ALA A 340 -0.78 -20.08 -20.89
C ALA A 340 -2.28 -19.84 -21.11
N LEU A 341 -2.82 -18.74 -20.61
CA LEU A 341 -4.27 -18.47 -20.60
C LEU A 341 -4.71 -17.42 -21.64
N GLY A 342 -3.79 -16.77 -22.35
CA GLY A 342 -4.10 -15.69 -23.29
C GLY A 342 -4.36 -14.35 -22.58
N LEU A 343 -4.85 -13.37 -23.31
CA LEU A 343 -5.03 -12.00 -22.80
C LEU A 343 -6.52 -11.60 -22.75
N GLY A 344 -6.91 -10.98 -21.65
CA GLY A 344 -8.23 -10.39 -21.49
C GLY A 344 -9.39 -11.35 -21.75
N ALA A 345 -10.52 -10.81 -22.16
CA ALA A 345 -11.73 -11.57 -22.46
C ALA A 345 -11.62 -12.48 -23.70
N ASP A 346 -10.58 -12.30 -24.51
CA ASP A 346 -10.27 -13.17 -25.65
C ASP A 346 -9.41 -14.39 -25.28
N GLY A 347 -9.00 -14.49 -24.02
CA GLY A 347 -8.25 -15.63 -23.50
C GLY A 347 -9.10 -16.90 -23.32
N VAL A 348 -8.42 -17.99 -22.93
CA VAL A 348 -8.98 -19.37 -22.86
C VAL A 348 -10.29 -19.48 -22.05
N LEU A 349 -10.46 -18.62 -21.01
CA LEU A 349 -11.62 -18.65 -20.13
C LEU A 349 -12.64 -17.51 -20.44
N GLY A 350 -12.52 -16.85 -21.59
CA GLY A 350 -13.36 -15.72 -21.95
C GLY A 350 -13.29 -14.62 -20.89
N ILE A 351 -14.43 -14.06 -20.51
CA ILE A 351 -14.52 -12.96 -19.51
C ILE A 351 -13.92 -13.31 -18.13
N TRP A 352 -13.72 -14.59 -17.82
CA TRP A 352 -13.11 -15.05 -16.58
C TRP A 352 -11.58 -15.17 -16.64
N THR A 353 -10.96 -14.98 -17.82
CA THR A 353 -9.52 -15.05 -17.99
C THR A 353 -8.80 -14.08 -17.06
N THR A 354 -9.19 -12.82 -17.09
CA THR A 354 -8.57 -11.75 -16.28
C THR A 354 -8.63 -12.01 -14.77
N PRO A 355 -9.79 -12.26 -14.14
CA PRO A 355 -9.82 -12.52 -12.71
C PRO A 355 -9.10 -13.79 -12.30
N VAL A 356 -9.16 -14.86 -13.09
CA VAL A 356 -8.43 -16.10 -12.79
C VAL A 356 -6.92 -15.87 -12.87
N GLN A 357 -6.43 -15.14 -13.87
CA GLN A 357 -5.02 -14.77 -13.97
C GLN A 357 -4.57 -13.93 -12.78
N ILE A 358 -5.30 -12.87 -12.43
CA ILE A 358 -4.96 -12.01 -11.29
C ILE A 358 -4.82 -12.84 -10.01
N PHE A 359 -5.80 -13.69 -9.70
CA PHE A 359 -5.76 -14.53 -8.51
C PHE A 359 -4.65 -15.59 -8.57
N ALA A 360 -4.43 -16.23 -9.71
CA ALA A 360 -3.37 -17.23 -9.86
C ALA A 360 -1.98 -16.59 -9.70
N ILE A 361 -1.74 -15.44 -10.35
CA ILE A 361 -0.50 -14.68 -10.22
C ILE A 361 -0.29 -14.27 -8.76
N ALA A 362 -1.30 -13.70 -8.12
CA ALA A 362 -1.21 -13.23 -6.74
C ALA A 362 -0.90 -14.39 -5.77
N LEU A 363 -1.65 -15.48 -5.87
CA LEU A 363 -1.53 -16.62 -4.96
C LEU A 363 -0.18 -17.32 -5.12
N LEU A 364 0.22 -17.64 -6.34
CA LEU A 364 1.49 -18.33 -6.61
C LEU A 364 2.69 -17.46 -6.24
N SER A 365 2.64 -16.17 -6.58
CA SER A 365 3.70 -15.24 -6.21
C SER A 365 3.80 -15.07 -4.69
N PHE A 366 2.68 -14.96 -3.99
CA PHE A 366 2.66 -14.87 -2.53
C PHE A 366 3.21 -16.14 -1.87
N CYS A 367 2.72 -17.32 -2.27
CA CYS A 367 3.17 -18.58 -1.68
C CYS A 367 4.66 -18.82 -1.95
N GLY A 368 5.12 -18.60 -3.18
CA GLY A 368 6.53 -18.77 -3.54
C GLY A 368 7.45 -17.81 -2.81
N THR A 369 7.08 -16.51 -2.76
CA THR A 369 7.85 -15.49 -2.07
C THR A 369 7.85 -15.71 -0.54
N ALA A 370 6.72 -16.07 0.04
CA ALA A 370 6.62 -16.37 1.47
C ALA A 370 7.50 -17.59 1.84
N LEU A 371 7.43 -18.66 1.04
CA LEU A 371 8.28 -19.83 1.24
C LEU A 371 9.76 -19.48 1.16
N PHE A 372 10.17 -18.76 0.12
CA PHE A 372 11.54 -18.28 -0.04
C PHE A 372 12.01 -17.48 1.20
N CYS A 373 11.24 -16.47 1.62
CA CYS A 373 11.61 -15.63 2.75
C CYS A 373 11.66 -16.39 4.07
N VAL A 374 10.72 -17.30 4.32
CA VAL A 374 10.73 -18.15 5.53
C VAL A 374 11.92 -19.09 5.57
N LEU A 375 12.35 -19.64 4.42
CA LEU A 375 13.54 -20.47 4.32
C LEU A 375 14.82 -19.64 4.53
N VAL A 376 14.93 -18.48 3.89
CA VAL A 376 16.09 -17.59 4.02
C VAL A 376 16.25 -17.09 5.46
N GLN A 377 15.15 -16.83 6.18
CA GLN A 377 15.22 -16.46 7.61
C GLN A 377 15.93 -17.49 8.48
N LYS A 378 15.91 -18.77 8.11
CA LYS A 378 16.56 -19.85 8.86
C LYS A 378 18.08 -19.88 8.63
N VAL A 379 18.59 -19.19 7.60
CA VAL A 379 20.03 -19.14 7.29
C VAL A 379 20.69 -18.13 8.22
N PRO A 380 21.63 -18.55 9.10
CA PRO A 380 22.30 -17.65 10.02
C PRO A 380 23.01 -16.50 9.28
N LYS A 381 22.95 -15.29 9.83
CA LYS A 381 23.51 -14.05 9.27
C LYS A 381 22.81 -13.58 7.99
N VAL A 382 22.64 -14.43 6.97
CA VAL A 382 22.00 -14.08 5.68
C VAL A 382 20.55 -13.63 5.86
N GLY A 383 19.78 -14.30 6.70
CA GLY A 383 18.37 -13.96 6.93
C GLY A 383 18.16 -12.50 7.31
N LYS A 384 19.02 -11.94 8.16
CA LYS A 384 18.93 -10.53 8.59
C LYS A 384 19.24 -9.53 7.46
N TRP A 385 20.04 -9.93 6.47
CA TRP A 385 20.44 -9.07 5.36
C TRP A 385 19.40 -9.06 4.23
N VAL A 386 18.67 -10.16 4.10
CA VAL A 386 17.75 -10.37 2.98
C VAL A 386 16.30 -10.14 3.39
N VAL A 387 15.94 -10.51 4.60
CA VAL A 387 14.51 -10.50 5.03
C VAL A 387 14.26 -9.49 6.17
N GLY A 388 15.28 -9.07 6.91
CA GLY A 388 15.19 -8.07 7.99
C GLY A 388 15.02 -8.62 9.41
#